data_3c975c91f8fd470c4a93b0adb1d7100c
#
_entry.id   3c975c91f8fd470c4a93b0adb1d7100c
#
_cell.length_a   1.000
_cell.length_b   1.000
_cell.length_c   1.000
_cell.angle_alpha   90.00
_cell.angle_beta   90.00
_cell.angle_gamma   90.00
#
_symmetry.space_group_name_H-M   'P 1'
#
loop_
_entity.id
_entity.type
_entity.pdbx_description
1 polymer ?
#
loop_
_entity_poly.entity_id
_entity_poly.type
_entity_poly.pdbx_seq_one_letter_code
_entity_poly.pdbx_strand_id
1 'polypeptide(L)'
;NQIGGISNRVEEVLKSQNTLTADYSTELLRADPAAGTVTFALRAVPKTYVDGMQAVFSADTGTSTSAETTDTTPSGQEFSAELTCPLTDDIRLNVTFLSGDKKETQLLMQYDSLYSGSFPSVSVEDYNLMYHKVSSDGLLTLQGQFFTADDSHLAAPIINEALPPAEIVSLRVGLFLNQRLLAGAEPG
;
A
#
# COMPACT_ATOMS: atom_id res chain seq x y z
N ASN A 1 -25.44 -9.74 -26.56
CA ASN A 1 -24.13 -9.28 -26.01
C ASN A 1 -23.73 -7.84 -26.37
N GLN A 2 -24.63 -7.01 -26.89
CA GLN A 2 -24.35 -5.57 -27.17
C GLN A 2 -24.68 -4.65 -25.98
N ILE A 3 -25.49 -5.08 -25.02
CA ILE A 3 -25.93 -4.25 -23.87
C ILE A 3 -24.80 -4.02 -22.85
N GLY A 4 -23.92 -5.00 -22.63
CA GLY A 4 -22.77 -4.86 -21.70
C GLY A 4 -21.70 -3.88 -22.19
N GLY A 5 -21.50 -3.76 -23.51
CA GLY A 5 -20.52 -2.82 -24.07
C GLY A 5 -20.96 -1.36 -24.04
N ILE A 6 -22.28 -1.10 -24.06
CA ILE A 6 -22.84 0.24 -23.99
C ILE A 6 -22.81 0.75 -22.54
N SER A 7 -23.10 -0.11 -21.56
CA SER A 7 -23.08 0.24 -20.14
C SER A 7 -21.67 0.66 -19.67
N ASN A 8 -20.63 -0.11 -20.03
CA ASN A 8 -19.24 0.21 -19.72
C ASN A 8 -18.77 1.51 -20.37
N ARG A 9 -19.20 1.78 -21.61
CA ARG A 9 -18.87 3.01 -22.34
C ARG A 9 -19.55 4.26 -21.72
N VAL A 10 -20.78 4.10 -21.25
CA VAL A 10 -21.51 5.16 -20.57
C VAL A 10 -20.88 5.46 -19.20
N GLU A 11 -20.46 4.44 -18.45
CA GLU A 11 -19.74 4.61 -17.18
C GLU A 11 -18.36 5.27 -17.37
N GLU A 12 -17.61 4.90 -18.40
CA GLU A 12 -16.34 5.56 -18.75
C GLU A 12 -16.54 7.01 -19.13
N VAL A 13 -17.56 7.34 -19.93
CA VAL A 13 -17.88 8.70 -20.34
C VAL A 13 -18.34 9.53 -19.13
N LEU A 14 -19.16 8.97 -18.24
CA LEU A 14 -19.58 9.64 -17.00
C LEU A 14 -18.43 9.87 -16.03
N LYS A 15 -17.53 8.89 -15.88
CA LYS A 15 -16.29 9.05 -15.10
C LYS A 15 -15.40 10.13 -15.69
N SER A 16 -15.21 10.16 -17.01
CA SER A 16 -14.41 11.19 -17.68
C SER A 16 -15.00 12.59 -17.62
N GLN A 17 -16.33 12.73 -17.54
CA GLN A 17 -17.00 14.02 -17.39
C GLN A 17 -16.91 14.59 -15.97
N ASN A 18 -16.83 13.72 -14.96
CA ASN A 18 -16.74 14.13 -13.55
C ASN A 18 -15.30 14.25 -13.01
N THR A 19 -14.27 14.03 -13.83
CA THR A 19 -12.86 14.21 -13.41
C THR A 19 -12.50 15.69 -13.40
N LEU A 20 -11.76 16.12 -12.38
CA LEU A 20 -11.22 17.49 -12.26
C LEU A 20 -9.97 17.70 -13.12
N THR A 21 -9.29 16.59 -13.49
CA THR A 21 -8.06 16.59 -14.25
C THR A 21 -8.31 16.35 -15.73
N ALA A 22 -7.58 17.08 -16.58
CA ALA A 22 -7.47 16.80 -18.02
C ALA A 22 -6.50 15.65 -18.27
N ASP A 23 -5.46 15.55 -17.42
CA ASP A 23 -4.45 14.50 -17.45
C ASP A 23 -3.87 14.31 -16.04
N TYR A 24 -3.43 13.10 -15.71
CA TYR A 24 -2.70 12.79 -14.49
C TYR A 24 -1.88 11.51 -14.61
N SER A 25 -0.86 11.39 -13.80
CA SER A 25 -0.10 10.16 -13.64
C SER A 25 0.28 9.91 -12.18
N THR A 26 0.39 8.65 -11.85
CA THR A 26 0.90 8.17 -10.56
C THR A 26 1.94 7.10 -10.83
N GLU A 27 3.13 7.25 -10.28
CA GLU A 27 4.22 6.30 -10.43
C GLU A 27 4.79 5.96 -9.05
N LEU A 28 4.98 4.68 -8.78
CA LEU A 28 5.68 4.24 -7.58
C LEU A 28 7.18 4.32 -7.85
N LEU A 29 7.88 5.23 -7.16
CA LEU A 29 9.31 5.46 -7.35
C LEU A 29 10.17 4.48 -6.54
N ARG A 30 9.78 4.24 -5.28
CA ARG A 30 10.53 3.37 -4.38
C ARG A 30 9.66 2.92 -3.22
N ALA A 31 9.99 1.75 -2.67
CA ALA A 31 9.50 1.30 -1.37
C ALA A 31 10.71 0.90 -0.51
N ASP A 32 10.62 1.20 0.77
CA ASP A 32 11.60 0.81 1.79
C ASP A 32 10.88 0.01 2.88
N PRO A 33 10.88 -1.33 2.80
CA PRO A 33 10.23 -2.18 3.81
C PRO A 33 10.86 -2.04 5.19
N ALA A 34 12.18 -1.75 5.27
CA ALA A 34 12.88 -1.59 6.54
C ALA A 34 12.44 -0.30 7.26
N ALA A 35 12.24 0.77 6.50
CA ALA A 35 11.69 2.03 7.03
C ALA A 35 10.15 2.03 7.10
N GLY A 36 9.49 1.05 6.47
CA GLY A 36 8.03 0.99 6.37
C GLY A 36 7.43 2.13 5.55
N THR A 37 8.11 2.56 4.48
CA THR A 37 7.70 3.71 3.66
C THR A 37 7.65 3.40 2.17
N VAL A 38 6.81 4.14 1.45
CA VAL A 38 6.70 4.14 -0.01
C VAL A 38 6.66 5.57 -0.53
N THR A 39 7.28 5.80 -1.68
CA THR A 39 7.32 7.12 -2.34
C THR A 39 6.72 7.04 -3.73
N PHE A 40 5.82 7.96 -4.03
CA PHE A 40 5.16 8.10 -5.31
C PHE A 40 5.56 9.41 -5.98
N ALA A 41 5.73 9.39 -7.31
CA ALA A 41 5.68 10.60 -8.13
C ALA A 41 4.24 10.80 -8.61
N LEU A 42 3.71 11.98 -8.36
CA LEU A 42 2.34 12.36 -8.68
C LEU A 42 2.35 13.56 -9.61
N ARG A 43 1.50 13.53 -10.61
CA ARG A 43 1.34 14.61 -11.59
C ARG A 43 -0.14 14.81 -11.89
N ALA A 44 -0.58 16.06 -12.01
CA ALA A 44 -1.96 16.38 -12.38
C ALA A 44 -2.03 17.69 -13.17
N VAL A 45 -2.87 17.69 -14.21
CA VAL A 45 -3.22 18.86 -15.03
C VAL A 45 -4.71 19.11 -14.82
N PRO A 46 -5.15 20.23 -14.22
CA PRO A 46 -6.58 20.52 -14.05
C PRO A 46 -7.25 20.79 -15.41
N LYS A 47 -8.54 20.41 -15.55
CA LYS A 47 -9.35 20.76 -16.73
C LYS A 47 -9.55 22.27 -16.86
N THR A 48 -9.64 22.95 -15.72
CA THR A 48 -9.79 24.40 -15.66
C THR A 48 -8.71 24.94 -14.74
N TYR A 49 -7.77 25.65 -15.31
CA TYR A 49 -6.75 26.36 -14.54
C TYR A 49 -7.22 27.79 -14.24
N VAL A 50 -6.95 28.24 -13.02
CA VAL A 50 -7.18 29.61 -12.57
C VAL A 50 -5.84 30.13 -12.02
N ASP A 51 -5.50 31.37 -12.34
CA ASP A 51 -4.27 31.99 -11.86
C ASP A 51 -4.19 32.01 -10.34
N GLY A 52 -3.03 31.59 -9.81
CA GLY A 52 -2.85 31.39 -8.36
C GLY A 52 -3.43 30.08 -7.80
N MET A 53 -3.88 29.16 -8.67
CA MET A 53 -4.29 27.81 -8.24
C MET A 53 -3.10 27.05 -7.67
N GLN A 54 -3.36 26.29 -6.58
CA GLN A 54 -2.44 25.37 -5.97
C GLN A 54 -2.99 23.95 -6.01
N ALA A 55 -2.14 22.94 -5.91
CA ALA A 55 -2.54 21.56 -5.72
C ALA A 55 -1.94 20.99 -4.45
N VAL A 56 -2.74 20.20 -3.73
CA VAL A 56 -2.30 19.38 -2.60
C VAL A 56 -2.42 17.94 -3.03
N PHE A 57 -1.29 17.25 -3.16
CA PHE A 57 -1.26 15.80 -3.31
C PHE A 57 -1.29 15.17 -1.93
N SER A 58 -2.09 14.14 -1.74
CA SER A 58 -2.20 13.42 -0.47
C SER A 58 -2.29 11.92 -0.65
N ALA A 59 -1.69 11.21 0.29
CA ALA A 59 -1.80 9.76 0.44
C ALA A 59 -2.51 9.47 1.77
N ASP A 60 -3.65 8.82 1.70
CA ASP A 60 -4.43 8.36 2.85
C ASP A 60 -4.29 6.85 2.98
N THR A 61 -3.78 6.40 4.13
CA THR A 61 -3.59 4.98 4.46
C THR A 61 -4.68 4.43 5.39
N GLY A 62 -5.73 5.22 5.64
CA GLY A 62 -6.77 4.90 6.62
C GLY A 62 -6.35 5.15 8.08
N THR A 63 -5.06 5.13 8.39
CA THR A 63 -4.50 5.41 9.73
C THR A 63 -3.76 6.74 9.78
N SER A 64 -3.27 7.22 8.66
CA SER A 64 -2.53 8.48 8.53
C SER A 64 -2.74 9.10 7.16
N THR A 65 -2.53 10.41 7.09
CA THR A 65 -2.54 11.15 5.82
C THR A 65 -1.24 11.92 5.69
N SER A 66 -0.50 11.63 4.61
CA SER A 66 0.66 12.43 4.19
C SER A 66 0.22 13.38 3.09
N ALA A 67 0.71 14.62 3.08
CA ALA A 67 0.32 15.60 2.08
C ALA A 67 1.49 16.51 1.70
N GLU A 68 1.55 16.86 0.41
CA GLU A 68 2.49 17.82 -0.17
C GLU A 68 1.73 18.87 -0.96
N THR A 69 2.01 20.14 -0.70
CA THR A 69 1.41 21.27 -1.43
C THR A 69 2.37 21.78 -2.48
N THR A 70 1.90 21.98 -3.69
CA THR A 70 2.71 22.47 -4.79
C THR A 70 2.01 23.60 -5.56
N ASP A 71 2.82 24.53 -6.05
CA ASP A 71 2.42 25.52 -7.05
C ASP A 71 2.63 24.94 -8.46
N THR A 72 2.12 25.63 -9.49
CA THR A 72 2.34 25.21 -10.88
C THR A 72 3.80 25.19 -11.24
N THR A 73 4.18 24.28 -12.13
CA THR A 73 5.48 24.33 -12.77
C THR A 73 5.64 25.59 -13.61
N PRO A 74 6.88 26.11 -13.77
CA PRO A 74 7.12 27.35 -14.55
C PRO A 74 6.66 27.29 -16.01
N SER A 75 6.43 26.10 -16.54
CA SER A 75 6.05 25.87 -17.95
C SER A 75 4.54 25.82 -18.19
N GLY A 76 3.68 25.95 -17.16
CA GLY A 76 2.24 25.94 -17.39
C GLY A 76 1.37 25.43 -16.25
N GLN A 77 0.27 24.81 -16.60
CA GLN A 77 -0.86 24.45 -15.74
C GLN A 77 -0.70 23.05 -15.15
N GLU A 78 0.52 22.56 -14.98
CA GLU A 78 0.81 21.25 -14.44
C GLU A 78 1.29 21.35 -13.00
N PHE A 79 0.83 20.43 -12.17
CA PHE A 79 1.26 20.25 -10.78
C PHE A 79 1.94 18.91 -10.64
N SER A 80 3.04 18.85 -9.90
CA SER A 80 3.75 17.60 -9.60
C SER A 80 4.35 17.63 -8.20
N ALA A 81 4.40 16.47 -7.57
CA ALA A 81 5.03 16.28 -6.27
C ALA A 81 5.56 14.85 -6.13
N GLU A 82 6.61 14.70 -5.32
CA GLU A 82 6.99 13.41 -4.76
C GLU A 82 6.41 13.31 -3.34
N LEU A 83 5.66 12.25 -3.09
CA LEU A 83 4.96 12.06 -1.82
C LEU A 83 5.41 10.75 -1.17
N THR A 84 5.92 10.82 0.05
CA THR A 84 6.27 9.65 0.86
C THR A 84 5.23 9.44 1.95
N CYS A 85 4.77 8.20 2.07
CA CYS A 85 3.80 7.79 3.09
C CYS A 85 4.15 6.43 3.67
N PRO A 86 3.48 6.00 4.77
CA PRO A 86 3.62 4.64 5.28
C PRO A 86 3.28 3.58 4.23
N LEU A 87 4.08 2.53 4.17
CA LEU A 87 3.86 1.38 3.31
C LEU A 87 2.83 0.45 3.96
N THR A 88 1.62 0.48 3.42
CA THR A 88 0.47 -0.33 3.89
C THR A 88 -0.23 -0.98 2.70
N ASP A 89 -1.19 -1.84 2.96
CA ASP A 89 -2.01 -2.45 1.91
C ASP A 89 -2.92 -1.42 1.24
N ASP A 90 -3.63 -0.64 2.05
CA ASP A 90 -4.59 0.34 1.56
C ASP A 90 -3.92 1.72 1.48
N ILE A 91 -3.79 2.25 0.27
CA ILE A 91 -3.29 3.61 0.02
C ILE A 91 -4.17 4.28 -1.04
N ARG A 92 -4.72 5.46 -0.70
CA ARG A 92 -5.48 6.30 -1.64
C ARG A 92 -4.69 7.56 -1.95
N LEU A 93 -4.33 7.71 -3.22
CA LEU A 93 -3.63 8.90 -3.71
C LEU A 93 -4.65 9.88 -4.29
N ASN A 94 -4.67 11.10 -3.75
CA ASN A 94 -5.60 12.14 -4.16
C ASN A 94 -4.86 13.40 -4.58
N VAL A 95 -5.51 14.19 -5.45
CA VAL A 95 -5.17 15.59 -5.68
C VAL A 95 -6.34 16.48 -5.25
N THR A 96 -6.01 17.56 -4.56
CA THR A 96 -6.95 18.61 -4.18
C THR A 96 -6.51 19.92 -4.80
N PHE A 97 -7.32 20.48 -5.69
CA PHE A 97 -7.10 21.80 -6.26
C PHE A 97 -7.68 22.88 -5.35
N LEU A 98 -6.88 23.91 -5.08
CA LEU A 98 -7.22 25.07 -4.29
C LEU A 98 -7.26 26.31 -5.19
N SER A 99 -8.37 27.02 -5.24
CA SER A 99 -8.55 28.25 -6.01
C SER A 99 -9.41 29.24 -5.22
N GLY A 100 -8.78 30.20 -4.56
CA GLY A 100 -9.45 31.04 -3.58
C GLY A 100 -10.09 30.21 -2.47
N ASP A 101 -11.39 30.38 -2.24
CA ASP A 101 -12.14 29.61 -1.23
C ASP A 101 -12.61 28.24 -1.75
N LYS A 102 -12.41 27.94 -3.04
CA LYS A 102 -12.84 26.68 -3.65
C LYS A 102 -11.81 25.60 -3.43
N LYS A 103 -12.29 24.43 -3.00
CA LYS A 103 -11.50 23.23 -2.76
C LYS A 103 -12.18 22.03 -3.40
N GLU A 104 -11.51 21.38 -4.33
CA GLU A 104 -12.03 20.23 -5.07
C GLU A 104 -11.02 19.08 -5.05
N THR A 105 -11.44 17.88 -4.66
CA THR A 105 -10.59 16.70 -4.50
C THR A 105 -10.99 15.62 -5.50
N GLN A 106 -9.97 14.99 -6.09
CA GLN A 106 -10.12 13.83 -6.97
C GLN A 106 -9.19 12.70 -6.52
N LEU A 107 -9.71 11.47 -6.51
CA LEU A 107 -8.93 10.26 -6.37
C LEU A 107 -8.14 10.03 -7.67
N LEU A 108 -6.84 9.84 -7.57
CA LEU A 108 -5.94 9.52 -8.68
C LEU A 108 -5.71 8.00 -8.79
N MET A 109 -5.42 7.35 -7.66
CA MET A 109 -5.10 5.92 -7.60
C MET A 109 -5.48 5.36 -6.24
N GLN A 110 -5.87 4.09 -6.22
CA GLN A 110 -6.09 3.32 -5.01
C GLN A 110 -5.35 1.99 -5.12
N TYR A 111 -4.65 1.63 -4.05
CA TYR A 111 -4.05 0.33 -3.84
C TYR A 111 -4.80 -0.35 -2.70
N ASP A 112 -5.14 -1.64 -2.86
CA ASP A 112 -5.89 -2.43 -1.87
C ASP A 112 -5.05 -3.58 -1.28
N SER A 113 -3.83 -3.80 -1.77
CA SER A 113 -2.92 -4.86 -1.30
C SER A 113 -1.48 -4.54 -1.68
N LEU A 114 -1.04 -3.29 -1.49
CA LEU A 114 0.28 -2.88 -1.96
C LEU A 114 1.40 -3.62 -1.21
N TYR A 115 1.32 -3.69 0.11
CA TYR A 115 2.33 -4.37 0.92
C TYR A 115 2.23 -5.89 0.77
N SER A 116 1.08 -6.47 1.09
CA SER A 116 0.87 -7.92 1.08
C SER A 116 0.97 -8.54 -0.32
N GLY A 117 0.61 -7.80 -1.36
CA GLY A 117 0.72 -8.24 -2.75
C GLY A 117 2.10 -8.06 -3.39
N SER A 118 3.02 -7.33 -2.75
CA SER A 118 4.32 -6.97 -3.33
C SER A 118 5.51 -7.56 -2.62
N PHE A 119 5.35 -7.94 -1.35
CA PHE A 119 6.43 -8.49 -0.54
C PHE A 119 6.14 -9.94 -0.15
N PRO A 120 7.19 -10.79 -0.06
CA PRO A 120 7.03 -12.16 0.38
C PRO A 120 6.47 -12.18 1.79
N SER A 121 5.53 -13.07 2.04
CA SER A 121 4.97 -13.33 3.36
C SER A 121 5.16 -14.79 3.75
N VAL A 122 5.23 -15.03 5.05
CA VAL A 122 5.28 -16.38 5.62
C VAL A 122 4.12 -16.49 6.60
N SER A 123 3.27 -17.48 6.38
CA SER A 123 2.18 -17.81 7.28
C SER A 123 2.46 -19.12 8.04
N VAL A 124 1.91 -19.24 9.24
CA VAL A 124 1.82 -20.53 9.93
C VAL A 124 0.51 -21.17 9.49
N GLU A 125 0.61 -22.20 8.64
CA GLU A 125 -0.58 -22.86 8.08
C GLU A 125 -1.20 -23.88 9.03
N ASP A 126 -0.34 -24.61 9.77
CA ASP A 126 -0.80 -25.65 10.68
C ASP A 126 0.16 -25.82 11.84
N TYR A 127 -0.34 -26.34 12.94
CA TYR A 127 0.46 -26.75 14.07
C TYR A 127 -0.02 -28.10 14.61
N ASN A 128 0.87 -28.98 14.96
CA ASN A 128 0.57 -30.24 15.56
C ASN A 128 1.21 -30.34 16.94
N LEU A 129 0.38 -30.30 17.99
CA LEU A 129 0.82 -30.53 19.37
C LEU A 129 0.89 -32.05 19.63
N MET A 130 2.10 -32.60 19.53
CA MET A 130 2.34 -34.04 19.64
C MET A 130 2.33 -34.53 21.10
N TYR A 131 2.73 -33.66 22.03
CA TYR A 131 2.89 -34.02 23.43
C TYR A 131 2.76 -32.80 24.35
N HIS A 132 2.10 -33.00 25.47
CA HIS A 132 2.10 -32.03 26.57
C HIS A 132 2.17 -32.75 27.92
N LYS A 133 2.86 -32.17 28.87
CA LYS A 133 2.99 -32.68 30.23
C LYS A 133 3.10 -31.53 31.21
N VAL A 134 2.36 -31.63 32.31
CA VAL A 134 2.56 -30.75 33.46
C VAL A 134 3.23 -31.59 34.56
N SER A 135 4.39 -31.16 35.01
CA SER A 135 5.11 -31.81 36.11
C SER A 135 4.52 -31.39 37.49
N SER A 136 4.87 -32.10 38.53
CA SER A 136 4.38 -31.84 39.89
C SER A 136 4.79 -30.47 40.45
N ASP A 137 5.82 -29.86 39.91
CA ASP A 137 6.30 -28.52 40.21
C ASP A 137 5.65 -27.41 39.34
N GLY A 138 4.68 -27.80 38.51
CA GLY A 138 3.91 -26.87 37.65
C GLY A 138 4.59 -26.53 36.34
N LEU A 139 5.69 -27.18 35.96
CA LEU A 139 6.33 -26.96 34.67
C LEU A 139 5.53 -27.60 33.55
N LEU A 140 5.13 -26.80 32.56
CA LEU A 140 4.49 -27.25 31.34
C LEU A 140 5.56 -27.54 30.27
N THR A 141 5.62 -28.78 29.81
CA THR A 141 6.42 -29.19 28.66
C THR A 141 5.51 -29.37 27.46
N LEU A 142 5.82 -28.71 26.35
CA LEU A 142 5.14 -28.84 25.06
C LEU A 142 6.13 -29.35 24.02
N GLN A 143 5.66 -30.25 23.17
CA GLN A 143 6.39 -30.70 21.99
C GLN A 143 5.42 -30.77 20.82
N GLY A 144 5.77 -30.14 19.73
CA GLY A 144 4.95 -30.08 18.54
C GLY A 144 5.77 -29.68 17.32
N GLN A 145 5.08 -29.59 16.20
CA GLN A 145 5.58 -29.09 14.94
C GLN A 145 4.63 -28.01 14.43
N PHE A 146 5.17 -27.05 13.75
CA PHE A 146 4.40 -26.09 12.97
C PHE A 146 4.94 -26.07 11.54
N PHE A 147 4.06 -25.79 10.62
CA PHE A 147 4.37 -25.73 9.20
C PHE A 147 4.19 -24.29 8.75
N THR A 148 5.17 -23.80 8.02
CA THR A 148 5.12 -22.46 7.41
C THR A 148 4.95 -22.61 5.91
N ALA A 149 4.07 -21.83 5.32
CA ALA A 149 4.02 -21.64 3.88
C ALA A 149 4.79 -20.36 3.52
N ASP A 150 5.61 -20.47 2.49
CA ASP A 150 6.24 -19.35 1.83
C ASP A 150 5.37 -18.94 0.64
N ASP A 151 4.62 -17.87 0.80
CA ASP A 151 3.71 -17.33 -0.22
C ASP A 151 4.41 -16.33 -1.16
N SER A 152 5.74 -16.22 -1.08
CA SER A 152 6.53 -15.26 -1.87
C SER A 152 6.34 -15.42 -3.39
N HIS A 153 6.03 -16.64 -3.85
CA HIS A 153 5.77 -16.93 -5.26
C HIS A 153 4.36 -16.51 -5.74
N LEU A 154 3.45 -16.22 -4.80
CA LEU A 154 2.09 -15.77 -5.10
C LEU A 154 2.00 -14.24 -5.21
N ALA A 155 2.99 -13.53 -4.69
CA ALA A 155 3.07 -12.08 -4.81
C ALA A 155 3.35 -11.71 -6.28
N ALA A 156 2.30 -11.40 -7.03
CA ALA A 156 2.48 -10.74 -8.31
C ALA A 156 3.09 -9.36 -8.02
N PRO A 157 4.27 -9.02 -8.55
CA PRO A 157 4.88 -7.74 -8.29
C PRO A 157 3.99 -6.62 -8.83
N ILE A 158 3.19 -6.01 -7.97
CA ILE A 158 2.50 -4.74 -8.25
C ILE A 158 3.55 -3.64 -8.40
N ILE A 159 4.70 -3.88 -7.82
CA ILE A 159 5.87 -3.01 -7.82
C ILE A 159 6.73 -3.38 -9.02
N ASN A 160 6.83 -2.46 -9.96
CA ASN A 160 7.57 -2.55 -11.21
C ASN A 160 9.03 -3.01 -11.03
N GLU A 161 9.67 -3.37 -12.16
CA GLU A 161 11.09 -3.71 -12.32
C GLU A 161 12.09 -2.73 -11.66
N ALA A 162 11.61 -1.57 -11.18
CA ALA A 162 12.41 -0.57 -10.47
C ALA A 162 12.78 -0.95 -9.03
N LEU A 163 12.12 -1.95 -8.44
CA LEU A 163 12.43 -2.43 -7.10
C LEU A 163 13.09 -3.80 -7.17
N PRO A 164 14.22 -3.99 -6.46
CA PRO A 164 14.84 -5.31 -6.39
C PRO A 164 13.85 -6.30 -5.77
N PRO A 165 13.86 -7.56 -6.22
CA PRO A 165 13.02 -8.59 -5.61
C PRO A 165 13.32 -8.67 -4.12
N ALA A 166 12.28 -8.66 -3.30
CA ALA A 166 12.42 -8.83 -1.86
C ALA A 166 12.70 -10.31 -1.55
N GLU A 167 13.65 -10.56 -0.67
CA GLU A 167 14.02 -11.91 -0.22
C GLU A 167 13.85 -12.01 1.30
N ILE A 168 13.37 -13.17 1.77
CA ILE A 168 13.33 -13.47 3.20
C ILE A 168 14.75 -13.87 3.63
N VAL A 169 15.45 -12.97 4.32
CA VAL A 169 16.82 -13.21 4.79
C VAL A 169 16.87 -13.98 6.11
N SER A 170 15.82 -13.93 6.91
CA SER A 170 15.70 -14.73 8.15
C SER A 170 14.24 -14.87 8.55
N LEU A 171 13.92 -16.01 9.14
CA LEU A 171 12.62 -16.29 9.73
C LEU A 171 12.82 -16.76 11.17
N ARG A 172 12.03 -16.24 12.10
CA ARG A 172 12.01 -16.69 13.50
C ARG A 172 10.59 -16.90 13.95
N VAL A 173 10.35 -18.00 14.61
CA VAL A 173 9.06 -18.32 15.22
C VAL A 173 9.18 -18.23 16.73
N GLY A 174 8.28 -17.50 17.37
CA GLY A 174 8.26 -17.30 18.81
C GLY A 174 6.97 -17.81 19.45
N LEU A 175 7.10 -18.50 20.59
CA LEU A 175 5.98 -18.82 21.46
C LEU A 175 5.83 -17.71 22.51
N PHE A 176 4.67 -17.10 22.57
CA PHE A 176 4.38 -16.01 23.51
C PHE A 176 3.26 -16.41 24.49
N LEU A 177 3.39 -15.97 25.72
CA LEU A 177 2.32 -15.97 26.71
C LEU A 177 2.15 -14.56 27.25
N ASN A 178 0.96 -13.98 27.12
CA ASN A 178 0.67 -12.61 27.53
C ASN A 178 1.72 -11.59 27.01
N GLN A 179 2.06 -11.68 25.73
CA GLN A 179 3.07 -10.85 25.05
C GLN A 179 4.53 -11.07 25.49
N ARG A 180 4.80 -12.00 26.39
CA ARG A 180 6.13 -12.37 26.81
C ARG A 180 6.62 -13.56 25.97
N LEU A 181 7.78 -13.40 25.31
CA LEU A 181 8.44 -14.50 24.59
C LEU A 181 8.86 -15.58 25.59
N LEU A 182 8.39 -16.82 25.39
CA LEU A 182 8.76 -17.98 26.18
C LEU A 182 9.85 -18.81 25.51
N ALA A 183 9.76 -19.00 24.21
CA ALA A 183 10.72 -19.74 23.40
C ALA A 183 10.71 -19.22 21.96
N GLY A 184 11.82 -19.37 21.26
CA GLY A 184 11.95 -19.07 19.85
C GLY A 184 12.78 -20.13 19.15
N ALA A 185 12.49 -20.38 17.89
CA ALA A 185 13.24 -21.28 17.03
C ALA A 185 13.42 -20.64 15.65
N GLU A 186 14.51 -20.99 15.01
CA GLU A 186 14.69 -20.78 13.57
C GLU A 186 14.24 -22.04 12.84
N PRO A 187 13.55 -21.93 11.70
CA PRO A 187 13.22 -23.08 10.87
C PRO A 187 14.50 -23.77 10.42
N GLY A 188 14.48 -25.09 10.43
CA GLY A 188 15.58 -25.93 9.95
C GLY A 188 15.56 -26.13 8.45
#